data_e40588ce8655317f8880bbce3edf1edf
#
_entry.id   e40588ce8655317f8880bbce3edf1edf
#
_cell.length_a   1.000
_cell.length_b   1.000
_cell.length_c   1.000
_cell.angle_alpha   90.00
_cell.angle_beta   90.00
_cell.angle_gamma   90.00
#
_symmetry.space_group_name_H-M   'P 1'
#
loop_
_entity.id
_entity.type
_entity.pdbx_description
1 polymer ?
#
loop_
_entity_poly.entity_id
_entity_poly.type
_entity_poly.pdbx_seq_one_letter_code
_entity_poly.pdbx_strand_id
1 'polypeptide(L)'
;MSDVNKVVLAYSGGLDTSVILKWLQDTYQCEVVTFTADLGQGEELEPARAKALQFGIQPENIFIDDLREEFVRDFVFPMFRANTIYEGEYLLGTSIARPLIAKRQIEIARATGADAVSHGATGKGNDQVRFELGYYALMPGVKVIAPWREWDLLSREKLLAYAEKHGIPIEMKHKQGGSPYSMDANLLHISFEGRHLENPAAEAEESMWRWTMSPEAAPDAAEYIDLEFEQGDLVAIDGKRMKAHELLARLNELGGKHGIGRLDLVENRYVGMKSRGCYETPGGTILLRAHRAIESITLDREVAHLKDDLMPRYASMIYNGYWWSPERRAIQALIDHTQQTVNGWVRLKLYKGNVIVTGRDSKTDSLFDPTIATFEDDAGAYNQKDAHGFIRLNALRMRIAANAKAKRG
;
A
#
# COMPACT_ATOMS: atom_id res chain seq x y z
N MET A 1 -33.86 -13.82 16.32
CA MET A 1 -33.37 -14.24 15.02
C MET A 1 -32.81 -13.00 14.36
N SER A 2 -31.62 -13.02 13.80
CA SER A 2 -31.04 -11.82 13.21
C SER A 2 -31.76 -11.51 11.90
N ASP A 3 -32.23 -10.26 11.74
CA ASP A 3 -32.90 -9.78 10.53
C ASP A 3 -31.89 -9.57 9.37
N VAL A 4 -31.06 -10.59 9.08
CA VAL A 4 -30.15 -10.58 7.92
C VAL A 4 -30.68 -11.58 6.91
N ASN A 5 -31.06 -11.09 5.73
CA ASN A 5 -31.56 -11.92 4.64
C ASN A 5 -30.49 -12.25 3.62
N LYS A 6 -29.56 -11.32 3.38
CA LYS A 6 -28.50 -11.46 2.40
C LYS A 6 -27.22 -10.77 2.85
N VAL A 7 -26.08 -11.44 2.74
CA VAL A 7 -24.75 -10.92 3.14
C VAL A 7 -23.77 -11.02 1.98
N VAL A 8 -22.97 -9.95 1.76
CA VAL A 8 -21.83 -10.01 0.85
C VAL A 8 -20.56 -10.31 1.65
N LEU A 9 -19.91 -11.43 1.34
CA LEU A 9 -18.67 -11.88 1.98
C LEU A 9 -17.47 -11.53 1.10
N ALA A 10 -16.47 -10.84 1.67
CA ALA A 10 -15.12 -10.75 1.08
C ALA A 10 -14.49 -12.16 1.13
N TYR A 11 -14.37 -12.81 -0.02
CA TYR A 11 -14.09 -14.23 -0.15
C TYR A 11 -12.82 -14.49 -0.94
N SER A 12 -11.82 -15.10 -0.32
CA SER A 12 -10.56 -15.46 -0.97
C SER A 12 -10.51 -16.92 -1.46
N GLY A 13 -11.50 -17.74 -1.11
CA GLY A 13 -11.45 -19.19 -1.37
C GLY A 13 -10.50 -19.97 -0.45
N GLY A 14 -9.80 -19.30 0.48
CA GLY A 14 -8.96 -19.92 1.50
C GLY A 14 -9.77 -20.62 2.59
N LEU A 15 -9.07 -21.30 3.52
CA LEU A 15 -9.71 -22.06 4.61
C LEU A 15 -10.63 -21.16 5.45
N ASP A 16 -10.12 -20.04 5.93
CA ASP A 16 -10.84 -19.16 6.86
C ASP A 16 -12.12 -18.62 6.24
N THR A 17 -12.04 -18.09 5.02
CA THR A 17 -13.21 -17.53 4.32
C THR A 17 -14.21 -18.61 3.89
N SER A 18 -13.76 -19.84 3.61
CA SER A 18 -14.65 -20.98 3.31
C SER A 18 -15.39 -21.45 4.56
N VAL A 19 -14.75 -21.47 5.72
CA VAL A 19 -15.41 -21.72 7.01
C VAL A 19 -16.42 -20.61 7.33
N ILE A 20 -16.04 -19.35 7.12
CA ILE A 20 -16.93 -18.19 7.30
C ILE A 20 -18.17 -18.29 6.43
N LEU A 21 -18.02 -18.63 5.15
CA LEU A 21 -19.14 -18.80 4.23
C LEU A 21 -20.16 -19.79 4.79
N LYS A 22 -19.70 -20.99 5.17
CA LYS A 22 -20.57 -22.02 5.74
C LYS A 22 -21.19 -21.60 7.06
N TRP A 23 -20.41 -20.95 7.94
CA TRP A 23 -20.89 -20.46 9.23
C TRP A 23 -21.97 -19.38 9.07
N LEU A 24 -21.85 -18.48 8.08
CA LEU A 24 -22.88 -17.48 7.76
C LEU A 24 -24.18 -18.15 7.33
N GLN A 25 -24.12 -19.15 6.44
CA GLN A 25 -25.30 -19.90 6.01
C GLN A 25 -26.01 -20.59 7.18
N ASP A 26 -25.25 -21.23 8.07
CA ASP A 26 -25.82 -22.03 9.16
C ASP A 26 -26.30 -21.14 10.33
N THR A 27 -25.61 -20.08 10.66
CA THR A 27 -25.89 -19.24 11.84
C THR A 27 -26.97 -18.21 11.55
N TYR A 28 -26.91 -17.57 10.38
CA TYR A 28 -27.83 -16.50 10.00
C TYR A 28 -28.96 -16.99 9.11
N GLN A 29 -28.83 -18.19 8.54
CA GLN A 29 -29.81 -18.77 7.58
C GLN A 29 -30.12 -17.80 6.44
N CYS A 30 -29.11 -17.08 5.98
CA CYS A 30 -29.18 -16.03 4.99
C CYS A 30 -28.55 -16.45 3.66
N GLU A 31 -28.94 -15.76 2.59
CA GLU A 31 -28.26 -15.88 1.31
C GLU A 31 -26.86 -15.24 1.37
N VAL A 32 -25.84 -15.94 0.85
CA VAL A 32 -24.46 -15.43 0.80
C VAL A 32 -24.09 -15.10 -0.64
N VAL A 33 -23.62 -13.87 -0.84
CA VAL A 33 -22.97 -13.40 -2.07
C VAL A 33 -21.47 -13.38 -1.81
N THR A 34 -20.69 -14.00 -2.68
CA THR A 34 -19.23 -14.00 -2.56
C THR A 34 -18.60 -12.95 -3.47
N PHE A 35 -17.62 -12.27 -2.96
CA PHE A 35 -16.84 -11.29 -3.73
C PHE A 35 -15.34 -11.55 -3.57
N THR A 36 -14.66 -11.76 -4.70
CA THR A 36 -13.20 -11.92 -4.80
C THR A 36 -12.63 -10.80 -5.67
N ALA A 37 -11.69 -10.03 -5.13
CA ALA A 37 -10.99 -8.98 -5.86
C ALA A 37 -9.70 -9.52 -6.48
N ASP A 38 -9.48 -9.29 -7.77
CA ASP A 38 -8.17 -9.39 -8.39
C ASP A 38 -7.43 -8.05 -8.24
N LEU A 39 -6.43 -8.03 -7.37
CA LEU A 39 -5.51 -6.92 -7.17
C LEU A 39 -4.09 -7.25 -7.66
N GLY A 40 -3.94 -8.32 -8.45
CA GLY A 40 -2.64 -8.80 -8.92
C GLY A 40 -1.88 -9.63 -7.89
N GLN A 41 -2.58 -10.38 -7.03
CA GLN A 41 -1.99 -11.27 -6.03
C GLN A 41 -1.28 -12.48 -6.63
N GLY A 42 -1.43 -12.73 -7.94
CA GLY A 42 -0.78 -13.83 -8.64
C GLY A 42 -1.38 -15.21 -8.38
N GLU A 43 -2.53 -15.28 -7.71
CA GLU A 43 -3.29 -16.52 -7.47
C GLU A 43 -4.34 -16.73 -8.57
N GLU A 44 -4.64 -18.00 -8.84
CA GLU A 44 -5.74 -18.35 -9.73
C GLU A 44 -7.09 -18.07 -9.05
N LEU A 45 -7.95 -17.29 -9.69
CA LEU A 45 -9.24 -16.89 -9.16
C LEU A 45 -10.33 -17.94 -9.36
N GLU A 46 -10.21 -18.80 -10.38
CA GLU A 46 -11.15 -19.87 -10.67
C GLU A 46 -11.35 -20.88 -9.54
N PRO A 47 -10.32 -21.25 -8.74
CA PRO A 47 -10.56 -22.10 -7.56
C PRO A 47 -11.51 -21.48 -6.53
N ALA A 48 -11.51 -20.16 -6.36
CA ALA A 48 -12.46 -19.49 -5.47
C ALA A 48 -13.90 -19.62 -5.99
N ARG A 49 -14.11 -19.43 -7.31
CA ARG A 49 -15.40 -19.65 -7.96
C ARG A 49 -15.89 -21.09 -7.79
N ALA A 50 -15.03 -22.05 -8.10
CA ALA A 50 -15.37 -23.47 -7.99
C ALA A 50 -15.78 -23.87 -6.57
N LYS A 51 -15.06 -23.36 -5.55
CA LYS A 51 -15.40 -23.58 -4.15
C LYS A 51 -16.75 -22.94 -3.77
N ALA A 52 -17.00 -21.69 -4.19
CA ALA A 52 -18.27 -21.03 -3.92
C ALA A 52 -19.47 -21.82 -4.50
N LEU A 53 -19.35 -22.34 -5.72
CA LEU A 53 -20.35 -23.21 -6.33
C LEU A 53 -20.57 -24.51 -5.52
N GLN A 54 -19.51 -25.12 -4.98
CA GLN A 54 -19.62 -26.31 -4.12
C GLN A 54 -20.38 -26.04 -2.81
N PHE A 55 -20.37 -24.79 -2.32
CA PHE A 55 -21.18 -24.35 -1.18
C PHE A 55 -22.64 -24.02 -1.56
N GLY A 56 -23.04 -24.26 -2.81
CA GLY A 56 -24.38 -24.00 -3.30
C GLY A 56 -24.67 -22.53 -3.60
N ILE A 57 -23.63 -21.68 -3.67
CA ILE A 57 -23.81 -20.28 -4.09
C ILE A 57 -24.19 -20.26 -5.57
N GLN A 58 -25.27 -19.55 -5.90
CA GLN A 58 -25.71 -19.42 -7.27
C GLN A 58 -24.73 -18.63 -8.10
N PRO A 59 -24.51 -18.94 -9.39
CA PRO A 59 -23.51 -18.26 -10.23
C PRO A 59 -23.64 -16.74 -10.26
N GLU A 60 -24.87 -16.21 -10.22
CA GLU A 60 -25.18 -14.78 -10.19
C GLU A 60 -24.79 -14.08 -8.87
N ASN A 61 -24.52 -14.84 -7.83
CA ASN A 61 -24.07 -14.38 -6.52
C ASN A 61 -22.56 -14.58 -6.30
N ILE A 62 -21.82 -14.91 -7.36
CA ILE A 62 -20.35 -15.06 -7.31
C ILE A 62 -19.73 -13.96 -8.15
N PHE A 63 -19.15 -12.98 -7.49
CA PHE A 63 -18.46 -11.85 -8.10
C PHE A 63 -16.95 -12.05 -8.02
N ILE A 64 -16.27 -11.96 -9.16
CA ILE A 64 -14.83 -11.95 -9.29
C ILE A 64 -14.48 -10.80 -10.21
N ASP A 65 -13.88 -9.74 -9.68
CA ASP A 65 -13.65 -8.52 -10.43
C ASP A 65 -12.16 -8.21 -10.55
N ASP A 66 -11.72 -7.90 -11.78
CA ASP A 66 -10.39 -7.36 -12.05
C ASP A 66 -10.34 -5.88 -11.65
N LEU A 67 -9.73 -5.59 -10.53
CA LEU A 67 -9.60 -4.26 -9.96
C LEU A 67 -8.15 -3.71 -10.05
N ARG A 68 -7.26 -4.38 -10.79
CA ARG A 68 -5.84 -4.03 -10.84
C ARG A 68 -5.59 -2.61 -11.32
N GLU A 69 -6.29 -2.19 -12.39
CA GLU A 69 -6.14 -0.83 -12.91
C GLU A 69 -6.68 0.22 -11.94
N GLU A 70 -7.88 0.01 -11.40
CA GLU A 70 -8.46 0.92 -10.40
C GLU A 70 -7.59 0.99 -9.14
N PHE A 71 -7.05 -0.15 -8.69
CA PHE A 71 -6.15 -0.21 -7.54
C PHE A 71 -4.93 0.67 -7.71
N VAL A 72 -4.24 0.56 -8.84
CA VAL A 72 -3.00 1.33 -9.03
C VAL A 72 -3.31 2.79 -9.34
N ARG A 73 -4.24 3.07 -10.26
CA ARG A 73 -4.55 4.43 -10.71
C ARG A 73 -5.21 5.29 -9.61
N ASP A 74 -6.18 4.73 -8.87
CA ASP A 74 -7.04 5.51 -7.99
C ASP A 74 -6.68 5.39 -6.50
N PHE A 75 -5.82 4.44 -6.12
CA PHE A 75 -5.39 4.22 -4.74
C PHE A 75 -3.87 4.30 -4.57
N VAL A 76 -3.10 3.56 -5.35
CA VAL A 76 -1.64 3.54 -5.21
C VAL A 76 -1.03 4.85 -5.68
N PHE A 77 -1.32 5.33 -6.88
CA PHE A 77 -0.73 6.57 -7.40
C PHE A 77 -1.06 7.80 -6.55
N PRO A 78 -2.31 8.04 -6.11
CA PRO A 78 -2.61 9.12 -5.17
C PRO A 78 -1.80 9.07 -3.88
N MET A 79 -1.54 7.87 -3.36
CA MET A 79 -0.68 7.66 -2.20
C MET A 79 0.79 8.00 -2.51
N PHE A 80 1.29 7.64 -3.68
CA PHE A 80 2.66 7.96 -4.12
C PHE A 80 2.86 9.44 -4.42
N ARG A 81 1.85 10.18 -4.90
CA ARG A 81 1.90 11.65 -5.01
C ARG A 81 2.24 12.30 -3.66
N ALA A 82 1.82 11.71 -2.56
CA ALA A 82 2.16 12.16 -1.21
C ALA A 82 3.53 11.66 -0.73
N ASN A 83 4.27 10.87 -1.50
CA ASN A 83 5.48 10.15 -1.07
C ASN A 83 5.28 9.35 0.21
N THR A 84 4.14 8.68 0.33
CA THR A 84 3.65 8.11 1.58
C THR A 84 4.51 6.95 2.06
N ILE A 85 5.04 7.08 3.27
CA ILE A 85 5.78 6.03 3.97
C ILE A 85 5.30 6.00 5.41
N TYR A 86 4.87 4.83 5.89
CA TYR A 86 4.52 4.64 7.29
C TYR A 86 5.74 4.24 8.10
N GLU A 87 5.96 4.92 9.23
CA GLU A 87 7.09 4.69 10.15
C GLU A 87 8.47 4.67 9.47
N GLY A 88 8.64 5.46 8.39
CA GLY A 88 9.91 5.67 7.71
C GLY A 88 10.24 4.66 6.61
N GLU A 89 9.53 3.53 6.50
CA GLU A 89 9.91 2.45 5.60
C GLU A 89 8.74 1.78 4.87
N TYR A 90 7.58 1.60 5.50
CA TYR A 90 6.49 0.77 4.99
C TYR A 90 5.63 1.47 3.94
N LEU A 91 5.51 0.89 2.74
CA LEU A 91 4.75 1.43 1.60
C LEU A 91 3.25 1.07 1.60
N LEU A 92 2.71 0.58 2.72
CA LEU A 92 1.26 0.46 2.97
C LEU A 92 0.48 -0.49 2.05
N GLY A 93 1.10 -1.48 1.42
CA GLY A 93 0.45 -2.32 0.41
C GLY A 93 -0.81 -3.04 0.89
N THR A 94 -0.83 -3.60 2.10
CA THR A 94 -2.04 -4.19 2.69
C THR A 94 -3.08 -3.10 3.01
N SER A 95 -2.63 -2.00 3.62
CA SER A 95 -3.53 -0.94 4.11
C SER A 95 -4.30 -0.26 2.99
N ILE A 96 -3.66 -0.03 1.83
CA ILE A 96 -4.26 0.66 0.69
C ILE A 96 -5.19 -0.24 -0.14
N ALA A 97 -5.07 -1.56 -0.04
CA ALA A 97 -5.93 -2.51 -0.74
C ALA A 97 -7.34 -2.59 -0.12
N ARG A 98 -7.44 -2.52 1.20
CA ARG A 98 -8.71 -2.71 1.92
C ARG A 98 -9.80 -1.68 1.59
N PRO A 99 -9.51 -0.38 1.43
CA PRO A 99 -10.50 0.62 1.02
C PRO A 99 -11.15 0.33 -0.35
N LEU A 100 -10.41 -0.19 -1.32
CA LEU A 100 -10.95 -0.58 -2.62
C LEU A 100 -11.84 -1.82 -2.51
N ILE A 101 -11.36 -2.85 -1.80
CA ILE A 101 -12.17 -4.06 -1.58
C ILE A 101 -13.48 -3.69 -0.88
N ALA A 102 -13.43 -2.87 0.18
CA ALA A 102 -14.61 -2.40 0.88
C ALA A 102 -15.56 -1.61 -0.02
N LYS A 103 -15.04 -0.73 -0.88
CA LYS A 103 -15.83 0.02 -1.87
C LYS A 103 -16.60 -0.94 -2.78
N ARG A 104 -15.91 -1.88 -3.40
CA ARG A 104 -16.54 -2.80 -4.35
C ARG A 104 -17.54 -3.72 -3.67
N GLN A 105 -17.25 -4.16 -2.46
CA GLN A 105 -18.18 -4.99 -1.67
C GLN A 105 -19.48 -4.24 -1.34
N ILE A 106 -19.42 -2.95 -1.01
CA ILE A 106 -20.61 -2.11 -0.79
C ILE A 106 -21.37 -1.86 -2.11
N GLU A 107 -20.69 -1.71 -3.23
CA GLU A 107 -21.34 -1.59 -4.55
C GLU A 107 -22.11 -2.87 -4.88
N ILE A 108 -21.54 -4.04 -4.64
CA ILE A 108 -22.20 -5.34 -4.81
C ILE A 108 -23.38 -5.47 -3.84
N ALA A 109 -23.22 -5.07 -2.57
CA ALA A 109 -24.31 -5.11 -1.60
C ALA A 109 -25.52 -4.30 -2.07
N ARG A 110 -25.29 -3.10 -2.60
CA ARG A 110 -26.37 -2.27 -3.18
C ARG A 110 -27.00 -2.92 -4.41
N ALA A 111 -26.19 -3.48 -5.31
CA ALA A 111 -26.67 -4.11 -6.55
C ALA A 111 -27.49 -5.39 -6.31
N THR A 112 -27.15 -6.15 -5.27
CA THR A 112 -27.80 -7.42 -4.93
C THR A 112 -28.90 -7.27 -3.86
N GLY A 113 -29.08 -6.07 -3.31
CA GLY A 113 -30.00 -5.80 -2.21
C GLY A 113 -29.59 -6.47 -0.90
N ALA A 114 -28.29 -6.71 -0.68
CA ALA A 114 -27.79 -7.27 0.55
C ALA A 114 -27.89 -6.25 1.69
N ASP A 115 -28.32 -6.72 2.87
CA ASP A 115 -28.49 -5.94 4.09
C ASP A 115 -27.31 -6.03 5.04
N ALA A 116 -26.35 -6.93 4.74
CA ALA A 116 -25.12 -7.09 5.52
C ALA A 116 -23.89 -7.30 4.64
N VAL A 117 -22.71 -7.01 5.23
CA VAL A 117 -21.39 -7.35 4.68
C VAL A 117 -20.58 -8.11 5.72
N SER A 118 -19.66 -8.95 5.25
CA SER A 118 -18.79 -9.74 6.12
C SER A 118 -17.35 -9.78 5.58
N HIS A 119 -16.39 -9.91 6.48
CA HIS A 119 -14.96 -10.05 6.17
C HIS A 119 -14.30 -11.12 7.03
N GLY A 120 -13.17 -11.66 6.55
CA GLY A 120 -12.38 -12.68 7.23
C GLY A 120 -11.26 -12.14 8.15
N ALA A 121 -11.19 -10.83 8.37
CA ALA A 121 -10.14 -10.24 9.20
C ALA A 121 -10.27 -10.66 10.67
N THR A 122 -9.13 -11.05 11.27
CA THR A 122 -9.10 -11.44 12.68
C THR A 122 -9.27 -10.26 13.62
N GLY A 123 -9.78 -10.51 14.85
CA GLY A 123 -9.97 -9.48 15.87
C GLY A 123 -8.67 -8.84 16.42
N LYS A 124 -7.50 -9.39 16.06
CA LYS A 124 -6.17 -8.88 16.46
C LYS A 124 -5.48 -8.04 15.38
N GLY A 125 -6.03 -8.03 14.15
CA GLY A 125 -5.44 -7.33 13.00
C GLY A 125 -6.04 -5.95 12.77
N ASN A 126 -5.28 -5.09 12.08
CA ASN A 126 -5.78 -3.78 11.63
C ASN A 126 -6.84 -3.89 10.54
N ASP A 127 -6.86 -4.98 9.78
CA ASP A 127 -7.71 -5.13 8.60
C ASP A 127 -9.20 -5.06 8.92
N GLN A 128 -9.63 -5.56 10.09
CA GLN A 128 -11.00 -5.38 10.53
C GLN A 128 -11.39 -3.89 10.61
N VAL A 129 -10.48 -3.05 11.14
CA VAL A 129 -10.72 -1.60 11.24
C VAL A 129 -10.80 -0.98 9.84
N ARG A 130 -9.89 -1.37 8.94
CA ARG A 130 -9.83 -0.85 7.56
C ARG A 130 -11.08 -1.18 6.75
N PHE A 131 -11.57 -2.41 6.85
CA PHE A 131 -12.81 -2.83 6.21
C PHE A 131 -14.02 -2.08 6.78
N GLU A 132 -14.19 -2.10 8.09
CA GLU A 132 -15.39 -1.57 8.73
C GLU A 132 -15.51 -0.05 8.63
N LEU A 133 -14.40 0.69 8.80
CA LEU A 133 -14.41 2.13 8.56
C LEU A 133 -14.75 2.47 7.09
N GLY A 134 -14.30 1.64 6.14
CA GLY A 134 -14.70 1.75 4.74
C GLY A 134 -16.19 1.51 4.55
N TYR A 135 -16.74 0.43 5.12
CA TYR A 135 -18.17 0.12 5.02
C TYR A 135 -19.04 1.22 5.58
N TYR A 136 -18.77 1.67 6.81
CA TYR A 136 -19.57 2.73 7.46
C TYR A 136 -19.45 4.09 6.75
N ALA A 137 -18.31 4.40 6.16
CA ALA A 137 -18.14 5.62 5.37
C ALA A 137 -18.94 5.59 4.06
N LEU A 138 -19.07 4.42 3.44
CA LEU A 138 -19.72 4.24 2.13
C LEU A 138 -21.21 3.88 2.26
N MET A 139 -21.61 3.18 3.33
CA MET A 139 -22.99 2.77 3.60
C MET A 139 -23.24 2.78 5.12
N PRO A 140 -23.56 3.95 5.72
CA PRO A 140 -23.62 4.14 7.17
C PRO A 140 -24.57 3.19 7.93
N GLY A 141 -25.61 2.70 7.26
CA GLY A 141 -26.60 1.79 7.86
C GLY A 141 -26.33 0.30 7.64
N VAL A 142 -25.23 -0.08 7.00
CA VAL A 142 -24.92 -1.47 6.70
C VAL A 142 -24.64 -2.27 7.99
N LYS A 143 -25.19 -3.46 8.08
CA LYS A 143 -24.82 -4.41 9.14
C LYS A 143 -23.51 -5.08 8.79
N VAL A 144 -22.56 -5.05 9.73
CA VAL A 144 -21.25 -5.73 9.57
C VAL A 144 -21.26 -7.00 10.42
N ILE A 145 -20.94 -8.12 9.79
CA ILE A 145 -20.75 -9.41 10.47
C ILE A 145 -19.25 -9.71 10.46
N ALA A 146 -18.65 -9.78 11.63
CA ALA A 146 -17.24 -10.05 11.83
C ALA A 146 -17.02 -11.36 12.58
N PRO A 147 -17.01 -12.52 11.90
CA PRO A 147 -17.07 -13.84 12.53
C PRO A 147 -16.03 -14.08 13.59
N TRP A 148 -14.80 -13.59 13.40
CA TRP A 148 -13.73 -13.71 14.39
C TRP A 148 -14.01 -13.06 15.76
N ARG A 149 -15.04 -12.21 15.86
CA ARG A 149 -15.51 -11.60 17.11
C ARG A 149 -16.80 -12.24 17.64
N GLU A 150 -17.42 -13.11 16.84
CA GLU A 150 -18.75 -13.66 17.15
C GLU A 150 -18.71 -15.17 17.43
N TRP A 151 -17.78 -15.90 16.79
CA TRP A 151 -17.68 -17.36 16.91
C TRP A 151 -16.65 -17.81 17.94
N ASP A 152 -16.64 -19.11 18.27
CA ASP A 152 -15.67 -19.75 19.18
C ASP A 152 -14.53 -20.48 18.45
N LEU A 153 -14.44 -20.37 17.12
CA LEU A 153 -13.44 -21.03 16.26
C LEU A 153 -12.10 -20.27 16.26
N LEU A 154 -11.52 -20.06 17.45
CA LEU A 154 -10.39 -19.13 17.67
C LEU A 154 -9.00 -19.72 17.34
N SER A 155 -8.94 -20.95 16.79
CA SER A 155 -7.65 -21.55 16.41
C SER A 155 -7.75 -22.27 15.07
N ARG A 156 -6.60 -22.45 14.41
CA ARG A 156 -6.51 -23.22 13.16
C ARG A 156 -7.04 -24.65 13.32
N GLU A 157 -6.78 -25.29 14.46
CA GLU A 157 -7.28 -26.64 14.76
C GLU A 157 -8.82 -26.68 14.80
N LYS A 158 -9.44 -25.69 15.46
CA LYS A 158 -10.89 -25.58 15.49
C LYS A 158 -11.50 -25.31 14.11
N LEU A 159 -10.84 -24.47 13.29
CA LEU A 159 -11.27 -24.24 11.91
C LEU A 159 -11.19 -25.52 11.07
N LEU A 160 -10.10 -26.27 11.19
CA LEU A 160 -9.95 -27.56 10.48
C LEU A 160 -10.99 -28.58 10.92
N ALA A 161 -11.24 -28.70 12.23
CA ALA A 161 -12.28 -29.59 12.76
C ALA A 161 -13.70 -29.20 12.29
N TYR A 162 -13.99 -27.88 12.24
CA TYR A 162 -15.24 -27.38 11.70
C TYR A 162 -15.37 -27.70 10.21
N ALA A 163 -14.30 -27.48 9.45
CA ALA A 163 -14.27 -27.76 8.02
C ALA A 163 -14.49 -29.25 7.73
N GLU A 164 -13.85 -30.14 8.48
CA GLU A 164 -14.04 -31.59 8.37
C GLU A 164 -15.49 -31.98 8.68
N LYS A 165 -16.04 -31.50 9.80
CA LYS A 165 -17.42 -31.76 10.22
C LYS A 165 -18.45 -31.36 9.17
N HIS A 166 -18.22 -30.26 8.46
CA HIS A 166 -19.14 -29.70 7.46
C HIS A 166 -18.79 -30.06 6.01
N GLY A 167 -17.80 -30.95 5.79
CA GLY A 167 -17.39 -31.42 4.47
C GLY A 167 -16.77 -30.32 3.59
N ILE A 168 -16.17 -29.31 4.20
CA ILE A 168 -15.51 -28.21 3.49
C ILE A 168 -14.22 -28.73 2.86
N PRO A 169 -14.00 -28.58 1.54
CA PRO A 169 -12.78 -29.04 0.90
C PRO A 169 -11.56 -28.31 1.42
N ILE A 170 -10.61 -29.05 1.98
CA ILE A 170 -9.34 -28.52 2.48
C ILE A 170 -8.24 -28.93 1.52
N GLU A 171 -7.53 -27.99 0.96
CA GLU A 171 -6.38 -28.27 0.10
C GLU A 171 -5.29 -29.03 0.86
N MET A 172 -4.62 -29.97 0.17
CA MET A 172 -3.52 -30.77 0.73
C MET A 172 -2.43 -29.90 1.34
N LYS A 173 -2.14 -28.72 0.76
CA LYS A 173 -1.21 -27.73 1.31
C LYS A 173 -1.56 -27.30 2.74
N HIS A 174 -2.84 -27.17 3.05
CA HIS A 174 -3.29 -26.82 4.41
C HIS A 174 -3.21 -28.00 5.39
N LYS A 175 -3.39 -29.23 4.91
CA LYS A 175 -3.23 -30.45 5.71
C LYS A 175 -1.77 -30.75 6.08
N GLN A 176 -0.83 -30.42 5.18
CA GLN A 176 0.60 -30.66 5.35
C GLN A 176 1.38 -29.49 5.99
N GLY A 177 0.69 -28.51 6.59
CA GLY A 177 1.33 -27.39 7.27
C GLY A 177 1.41 -26.10 6.49
N GLY A 178 1.11 -26.09 5.17
CA GLY A 178 1.04 -24.88 4.32
C GLY A 178 2.35 -24.07 4.29
N SER A 179 2.27 -22.83 3.80
CA SER A 179 3.34 -21.85 4.01
C SER A 179 3.56 -21.66 5.52
N PRO A 180 4.81 -21.63 5.99
CA PRO A 180 5.07 -21.34 7.40
C PRO A 180 4.67 -19.91 7.79
N TYR A 181 4.40 -19.04 6.82
CA TYR A 181 4.07 -17.64 7.02
C TYR A 181 2.63 -17.34 6.62
N SER A 182 2.00 -16.38 7.31
CA SER A 182 0.82 -15.70 6.80
C SER A 182 1.27 -14.73 5.71
N MET A 183 0.62 -14.77 4.55
CA MET A 183 0.99 -13.94 3.39
C MET A 183 -0.23 -13.19 2.90
N ASP A 184 -0.01 -11.94 2.47
CA ASP A 184 -0.97 -11.13 1.75
C ASP A 184 -0.25 -10.47 0.56
N ALA A 185 -0.82 -10.55 -0.63
CA ALA A 185 -0.19 -10.07 -1.84
C ALA A 185 -1.16 -9.23 -2.68
N ASN A 186 -0.63 -8.22 -3.35
CA ASN A 186 -1.28 -7.44 -4.40
C ASN A 186 -0.19 -6.79 -5.27
N LEU A 187 -0.55 -6.04 -6.31
CA LEU A 187 0.43 -5.42 -7.21
C LEU A 187 1.46 -4.52 -6.54
N LEU A 188 1.17 -3.96 -5.36
CA LEU A 188 2.14 -3.08 -4.69
C LEU A 188 3.14 -3.85 -3.84
N HIS A 189 2.71 -4.95 -3.19
CA HIS A 189 3.57 -5.69 -2.29
C HIS A 189 3.18 -7.15 -2.08
N ILE A 190 4.07 -7.90 -1.46
CA ILE A 190 3.77 -9.13 -0.73
C ILE A 190 4.27 -9.00 0.70
N SER A 191 3.47 -9.42 1.68
CA SER A 191 3.81 -9.44 3.10
C SER A 191 3.98 -10.86 3.63
N PHE A 192 4.86 -11.01 4.62
CA PHE A 192 5.11 -12.24 5.36
C PHE A 192 5.07 -11.94 6.85
N GLU A 193 4.27 -12.69 7.60
CA GLU A 193 4.11 -12.53 9.06
C GLU A 193 4.00 -13.90 9.75
N GLY A 194 4.25 -13.92 11.07
CA GLY A 194 3.99 -15.05 11.94
C GLY A 194 5.14 -16.05 12.09
N ARG A 195 4.97 -17.02 12.99
CA ARG A 195 5.90 -18.11 13.32
C ARG A 195 7.32 -17.62 13.60
N HIS A 196 8.30 -18.03 12.77
CA HIS A 196 9.70 -17.66 12.92
C HIS A 196 9.93 -16.15 12.98
N LEU A 197 9.14 -15.37 12.24
CA LEU A 197 9.20 -13.91 12.24
C LEU A 197 8.67 -13.26 13.52
N GLU A 198 7.95 -14.01 14.38
CA GLU A 198 7.50 -13.49 15.68
C GLU A 198 8.66 -13.24 16.64
N ASN A 199 9.82 -13.85 16.39
CA ASN A 199 11.07 -13.53 17.09
C ASN A 199 11.83 -12.43 16.32
N PRO A 200 11.88 -11.18 16.82
CA PRO A 200 12.56 -10.10 16.11
C PRO A 200 14.09 -10.25 16.03
N ALA A 201 14.68 -11.18 16.80
CA ALA A 201 16.10 -11.51 16.74
C ALA A 201 16.44 -12.59 15.68
N ALA A 202 15.43 -13.21 15.07
CA ALA A 202 15.63 -14.24 14.05
C ALA A 202 15.74 -13.60 12.66
N GLU A 203 16.72 -14.02 11.85
CA GLU A 203 16.88 -13.58 10.47
C GLU A 203 15.76 -14.14 9.59
N ALA A 204 15.27 -13.34 8.66
CA ALA A 204 14.30 -13.79 7.65
C ALA A 204 14.97 -14.77 6.67
N GLU A 205 14.38 -15.94 6.50
CA GLU A 205 14.94 -16.99 5.63
C GLU A 205 14.92 -16.57 4.16
N GLU A 206 16.02 -16.80 3.42
CA GLU A 206 16.08 -16.47 1.98
C GLU A 206 14.98 -17.19 1.18
N SER A 207 14.61 -18.39 1.56
CA SER A 207 13.53 -19.16 0.92
C SER A 207 12.13 -18.54 1.06
N MET A 208 11.96 -17.55 1.95
CA MET A 208 10.71 -16.85 2.17
C MET A 208 10.38 -15.89 1.03
N TRP A 209 11.40 -15.20 0.51
CA TRP A 209 11.24 -14.18 -0.53
C TRP A 209 10.80 -14.79 -1.85
N ARG A 210 9.82 -14.16 -2.53
CA ARG A 210 9.17 -14.71 -3.71
C ARG A 210 9.33 -13.87 -4.96
N TRP A 211 9.37 -12.56 -4.81
CA TRP A 211 9.43 -11.62 -5.93
C TRP A 211 10.84 -11.12 -6.21
N THR A 212 11.69 -11.13 -5.21
CA THR A 212 13.01 -10.52 -5.27
C THR A 212 14.11 -11.56 -5.13
N MET A 213 15.11 -11.48 -5.98
CA MET A 213 16.38 -12.18 -5.79
C MET A 213 17.14 -11.58 -4.61
N SER A 214 18.03 -12.34 -3.96
CA SER A 214 18.95 -11.71 -3.02
C SER A 214 19.88 -10.73 -3.77
N PRO A 215 20.32 -9.63 -3.11
CA PRO A 215 21.28 -8.71 -3.74
C PRO A 215 22.56 -9.40 -4.23
N GLU A 216 23.01 -10.47 -3.54
CA GLU A 216 24.17 -11.25 -3.91
C GLU A 216 23.94 -12.03 -5.23
N ALA A 217 22.74 -12.61 -5.39
CA ALA A 217 22.36 -13.38 -6.58
C ALA A 217 21.92 -12.51 -7.75
N ALA A 218 21.62 -11.22 -7.51
CA ALA A 218 21.21 -10.29 -8.54
C ALA A 218 22.33 -10.05 -9.59
N PRO A 219 21.97 -9.69 -10.85
CA PRO A 219 22.93 -9.51 -11.93
C PRO A 219 24.07 -8.55 -11.59
N ASP A 220 25.28 -8.89 -12.04
CA ASP A 220 26.46 -8.02 -11.92
C ASP A 220 26.43 -6.83 -12.88
N ALA A 221 25.60 -6.90 -13.92
CA ALA A 221 25.36 -5.79 -14.84
C ALA A 221 24.20 -4.91 -14.32
N ALA A 222 24.46 -3.62 -14.21
CA ALA A 222 23.41 -2.65 -13.90
C ALA A 222 22.43 -2.48 -15.05
N GLU A 223 21.17 -2.21 -14.75
CA GLU A 223 20.14 -1.87 -15.74
C GLU A 223 19.72 -0.41 -15.56
N TYR A 224 19.62 0.32 -16.69
CA TYR A 224 19.17 1.70 -16.71
C TYR A 224 17.77 1.75 -17.27
N ILE A 225 16.90 2.57 -16.65
CA ILE A 225 15.52 2.79 -17.08
C ILE A 225 15.18 4.28 -17.01
N ASP A 226 14.35 4.74 -17.92
CA ASP A 226 13.79 6.09 -17.92
C ASP A 226 12.31 6.02 -17.53
N LEU A 227 11.91 6.77 -16.51
CA LEU A 227 10.54 6.88 -16.02
C LEU A 227 9.98 8.26 -16.33
N GLU A 228 8.84 8.33 -17.04
CA GLU A 228 8.18 9.59 -17.40
C GLU A 228 6.97 9.84 -16.51
N PHE A 229 6.87 11.08 -16.02
CA PHE A 229 5.83 11.53 -15.10
C PHE A 229 4.98 12.64 -15.73
N GLU A 230 3.66 12.56 -15.51
CA GLU A 230 2.68 13.61 -15.81
C GLU A 230 1.83 13.86 -14.56
N GLN A 231 1.83 15.08 -14.06
CA GLN A 231 1.11 15.50 -12.85
C GLN A 231 1.39 14.55 -11.64
N GLY A 232 2.64 14.13 -11.50
CA GLY A 232 3.08 13.25 -10.43
C GLY A 232 2.84 11.74 -10.64
N ASP A 233 2.07 11.35 -11.64
CA ASP A 233 1.83 9.94 -11.96
C ASP A 233 2.84 9.42 -12.99
N LEU A 234 3.28 8.18 -12.79
CA LEU A 234 4.09 7.47 -13.78
C LEU A 234 3.21 7.13 -14.99
N VAL A 235 3.66 7.49 -16.21
CA VAL A 235 2.91 7.28 -17.44
C VAL A 235 3.66 6.45 -18.49
N ALA A 236 5.01 6.39 -18.42
CA ALA A 236 5.80 5.60 -19.35
C ALA A 236 7.08 5.07 -18.71
N ILE A 237 7.58 3.96 -19.23
CA ILE A 237 8.90 3.37 -18.95
C ILE A 237 9.62 3.23 -20.29
N ASP A 238 10.84 3.80 -20.42
CA ASP A 238 11.66 3.77 -21.62
C ASP A 238 10.89 4.25 -22.88
N GLY A 239 10.11 5.34 -22.72
CA GLY A 239 9.29 5.92 -23.76
C GLY A 239 8.00 5.16 -24.12
N LYS A 240 7.74 4.02 -23.49
CA LYS A 240 6.54 3.22 -23.73
C LYS A 240 5.46 3.55 -22.71
N ARG A 241 4.38 4.19 -23.16
CA ARG A 241 3.18 4.43 -22.33
C ARG A 241 2.42 3.14 -22.11
N MET A 242 1.96 2.94 -20.88
CA MET A 242 1.22 1.75 -20.44
C MET A 242 0.14 2.14 -19.44
N LYS A 243 -0.79 1.22 -19.15
CA LYS A 243 -1.76 1.40 -18.06
C LYS A 243 -1.07 1.40 -16.70
N ALA A 244 -1.70 1.99 -15.69
CA ALA A 244 -1.11 2.13 -14.36
C ALA A 244 -0.68 0.79 -13.74
N HIS A 245 -1.53 -0.24 -13.82
CA HIS A 245 -1.20 -1.56 -13.30
C HIS A 245 -0.07 -2.26 -14.08
N GLU A 246 0.03 -2.05 -15.40
CA GLU A 246 1.10 -2.61 -16.22
C GLU A 246 2.45 -1.96 -15.90
N LEU A 247 2.46 -0.64 -15.65
CA LEU A 247 3.66 0.09 -15.21
C LEU A 247 4.18 -0.45 -13.89
N LEU A 248 3.31 -0.61 -12.88
CA LEU A 248 3.73 -1.13 -11.58
C LEU A 248 4.19 -2.59 -11.66
N ALA A 249 3.49 -3.43 -12.43
CA ALA A 249 3.91 -4.81 -12.68
C ALA A 249 5.30 -4.87 -13.34
N ARG A 250 5.56 -4.01 -14.35
CA ARG A 250 6.88 -3.93 -14.99
C ARG A 250 7.98 -3.49 -14.02
N LEU A 251 7.69 -2.51 -13.16
CA LEU A 251 8.65 -2.11 -12.12
C LEU A 251 8.89 -3.22 -11.09
N ASN A 252 7.89 -4.04 -10.76
CA ASN A 252 8.06 -5.20 -9.90
C ASN A 252 9.01 -6.23 -10.51
N GLU A 253 8.88 -6.53 -11.81
CA GLU A 253 9.78 -7.44 -12.52
C GLU A 253 11.23 -6.93 -12.48
N LEU A 254 11.43 -5.65 -12.82
CA LEU A 254 12.75 -5.01 -12.83
C LEU A 254 13.36 -4.97 -11.44
N GLY A 255 12.59 -4.53 -10.45
CA GLY A 255 13.05 -4.46 -9.07
C GLY A 255 13.35 -5.83 -8.46
N GLY A 256 12.50 -6.81 -8.73
CA GLY A 256 12.69 -8.19 -8.30
C GLY A 256 13.98 -8.80 -8.86
N LYS A 257 14.23 -8.62 -10.15
CA LYS A 257 15.46 -9.05 -10.83
C LYS A 257 16.73 -8.47 -10.18
N HIS A 258 16.67 -7.24 -9.71
CA HIS A 258 17.81 -6.54 -9.10
C HIS A 258 17.83 -6.58 -7.57
N GLY A 259 17.00 -7.40 -6.93
CA GLY A 259 16.97 -7.56 -5.47
C GLY A 259 16.50 -6.33 -4.71
N ILE A 260 15.68 -5.48 -5.34
CA ILE A 260 15.21 -4.21 -4.78
C ILE A 260 13.89 -4.44 -4.01
N GLY A 261 13.73 -3.76 -2.87
CA GLY A 261 12.43 -3.61 -2.20
C GLY A 261 12.14 -4.64 -1.11
N ARG A 262 13.14 -5.34 -0.59
CA ARG A 262 13.00 -6.15 0.65
C ARG A 262 13.00 -5.24 1.87
N LEU A 263 12.10 -5.52 2.79
CA LEU A 263 11.94 -4.78 4.04
C LEU A 263 11.65 -5.75 5.18
N ASP A 264 12.27 -5.53 6.32
CA ASP A 264 12.01 -6.21 7.59
C ASP A 264 11.83 -5.15 8.66
N LEU A 265 10.62 -5.01 9.18
CA LEU A 265 10.33 -3.97 10.16
C LEU A 265 9.41 -4.46 11.29
N VAL A 266 9.51 -3.77 12.42
CA VAL A 266 8.57 -3.92 13.53
C VAL A 266 7.69 -2.67 13.58
N GLU A 267 6.46 -2.80 13.09
CA GLU A 267 5.49 -1.72 13.01
C GLU A 267 4.59 -1.63 14.25
N ASN A 268 4.03 -0.45 14.48
CA ASN A 268 3.05 -0.23 15.53
C ASN A 268 1.64 -0.36 14.96
N ARG A 269 0.95 -1.46 15.28
CA ARG A 269 -0.44 -1.67 14.86
C ARG A 269 -1.38 -0.67 15.52
N TYR A 270 -2.40 -0.23 14.79
CA TYR A 270 -3.42 0.69 15.31
C TYR A 270 -4.20 0.09 16.49
N VAL A 271 -4.35 -1.21 16.52
CA VAL A 271 -4.95 -1.94 17.65
C VAL A 271 -4.05 -2.03 18.89
N GLY A 272 -2.87 -1.39 18.90
CA GLY A 272 -2.05 -1.13 20.09
C GLY A 272 -0.90 -2.09 20.36
N MET A 273 -0.56 -2.99 19.42
CA MET A 273 0.58 -3.91 19.58
C MET A 273 1.66 -3.66 18.52
N LYS A 274 2.90 -4.05 18.84
CA LYS A 274 3.98 -4.16 17.87
C LYS A 274 3.87 -5.48 17.11
N SER A 275 4.15 -5.45 15.80
CA SER A 275 4.17 -6.64 14.97
C SER A 275 5.31 -6.55 13.97
N ARG A 276 6.08 -7.64 13.84
CA ARG A 276 7.09 -7.74 12.80
C ARG A 276 6.47 -8.26 11.51
N GLY A 277 6.77 -7.61 10.42
CA GLY A 277 6.45 -8.02 9.07
C GLY A 277 7.66 -7.90 8.15
N CYS A 278 7.79 -8.85 7.23
CA CYS A 278 8.72 -8.75 6.11
C CYS A 278 7.92 -8.49 4.83
N TYR A 279 8.43 -7.59 3.99
CA TYR A 279 7.71 -7.14 2.81
C TYR A 279 8.61 -7.12 1.58
N GLU A 280 8.02 -7.39 0.42
CA GLU A 280 8.66 -7.16 -0.87
C GLU A 280 7.84 -6.10 -1.61
N THR A 281 8.48 -4.97 -1.92
CA THR A 281 7.84 -3.81 -2.59
C THR A 281 8.72 -3.28 -3.72
N PRO A 282 9.15 -4.15 -4.67
CA PRO A 282 10.18 -3.79 -5.64
C PRO A 282 9.78 -2.61 -6.53
N GLY A 283 8.61 -2.65 -7.14
CA GLY A 283 8.13 -1.57 -8.00
C GLY A 283 7.80 -0.30 -7.23
N GLY A 284 7.20 -0.44 -6.04
CA GLY A 284 6.91 0.70 -5.18
C GLY A 284 8.17 1.44 -4.73
N THR A 285 9.24 0.72 -4.41
CA THR A 285 10.55 1.29 -4.04
C THR A 285 11.17 2.09 -5.19
N ILE A 286 11.12 1.54 -6.41
CA ILE A 286 11.60 2.24 -7.61
C ILE A 286 10.77 3.50 -7.87
N LEU A 287 9.44 3.37 -7.86
CA LEU A 287 8.50 4.46 -8.12
C LEU A 287 8.69 5.62 -7.13
N LEU A 288 8.76 5.32 -5.83
CA LEU A 288 8.96 6.34 -4.79
C LEU A 288 10.26 7.10 -5.00
N ARG A 289 11.34 6.39 -5.30
CA ARG A 289 12.65 7.02 -5.53
C ARG A 289 12.64 7.93 -6.75
N ALA A 290 11.99 7.52 -7.83
CA ALA A 290 11.86 8.32 -9.04
C ALA A 290 10.94 9.54 -8.84
N HIS A 291 9.79 9.35 -8.19
CA HIS A 291 8.84 10.42 -7.93
C HIS A 291 9.48 11.54 -7.08
N ARG A 292 10.18 11.20 -6.00
CA ARG A 292 10.93 12.20 -5.22
C ARG A 292 12.05 12.87 -6.02
N ALA A 293 12.62 12.18 -7.00
CA ALA A 293 13.66 12.76 -7.85
C ALA A 293 13.09 13.81 -8.82
N ILE A 294 11.94 13.58 -9.44
CA ILE A 294 11.34 14.61 -10.31
C ILE A 294 10.79 15.78 -9.50
N GLU A 295 10.19 15.55 -8.34
CA GLU A 295 9.76 16.61 -7.44
C GLU A 295 10.90 17.55 -7.02
N SER A 296 12.11 17.02 -6.87
CA SER A 296 13.26 17.82 -6.43
C SER A 296 13.64 18.98 -7.38
N ILE A 297 13.15 18.94 -8.63
CA ILE A 297 13.38 20.01 -9.61
C ILE A 297 12.11 20.74 -10.04
N THR A 298 10.94 20.25 -9.65
CA THR A 298 9.65 20.81 -10.10
C THR A 298 8.81 21.42 -8.98
N LEU A 299 9.12 21.13 -7.71
CA LEU A 299 8.44 21.74 -6.58
C LEU A 299 9.23 22.89 -5.96
N ASP A 300 8.52 23.98 -5.65
CA ASP A 300 9.04 25.02 -4.78
C ASP A 300 9.45 24.45 -3.42
N ARG A 301 10.49 25.05 -2.82
CA ARG A 301 11.06 24.60 -1.54
C ARG A 301 10.00 24.50 -0.43
N GLU A 302 9.19 25.53 -0.24
CA GLU A 302 8.23 25.60 0.86
C GLU A 302 7.06 24.63 0.61
N VAL A 303 6.65 24.44 -0.64
CA VAL A 303 5.64 23.46 -1.04
C VAL A 303 6.13 22.02 -0.78
N ALA A 304 7.39 21.72 -1.14
CA ALA A 304 8.00 20.42 -0.90
C ALA A 304 8.05 20.11 0.61
N HIS A 305 8.48 21.08 1.44
CA HIS A 305 8.53 20.92 2.89
C HIS A 305 7.13 20.75 3.50
N LEU A 306 6.16 21.57 3.10
CA LEU A 306 4.76 21.42 3.55
C LEU A 306 4.22 20.02 3.25
N LYS A 307 4.50 19.49 2.05
CA LYS A 307 4.07 18.15 1.66
C LYS A 307 4.75 17.07 2.52
N ASP A 308 6.05 17.20 2.77
CA ASP A 308 6.78 16.28 3.64
C ASP A 308 6.31 16.34 5.11
N ASP A 309 5.91 17.50 5.62
CA ASP A 309 5.31 17.64 6.96
C ASP A 309 3.94 16.96 7.08
N LEU A 310 3.15 16.93 6.01
CA LEU A 310 1.84 16.28 5.99
C LEU A 310 1.91 14.76 5.77
N MET A 311 2.99 14.27 5.17
CA MET A 311 3.13 12.86 4.77
C MET A 311 2.95 11.87 5.94
N PRO A 312 3.55 12.06 7.14
CA PRO A 312 3.37 11.11 8.24
C PRO A 312 1.92 11.01 8.72
N ARG A 313 1.21 12.15 8.73
CA ARG A 313 -0.23 12.19 9.06
C ARG A 313 -1.06 11.46 8.01
N TYR A 314 -0.78 11.70 6.74
CA TYR A 314 -1.45 11.04 5.64
C TYR A 314 -1.18 9.52 5.66
N ALA A 315 0.06 9.09 5.90
CA ALA A 315 0.43 7.68 6.04
C ALA A 315 -0.33 7.00 7.19
N SER A 316 -0.41 7.67 8.36
CA SER A 316 -1.15 7.16 9.51
C SER A 316 -2.64 7.01 9.22
N MET A 317 -3.24 7.93 8.46
CA MET A 317 -4.66 7.79 8.08
C MET A 317 -4.88 6.58 7.19
N ILE A 318 -4.02 6.32 6.21
CA ILE A 318 -4.11 5.13 5.34
C ILE A 318 -3.91 3.87 6.19
N TYR A 319 -2.86 3.83 6.99
CA TYR A 319 -2.54 2.67 7.85
C TYR A 319 -3.70 2.31 8.76
N ASN A 320 -4.36 3.32 9.35
CA ASN A 320 -5.45 3.18 10.30
C ASN A 320 -6.84 2.97 9.66
N GLY A 321 -6.96 2.99 8.32
CA GLY A 321 -8.21 2.70 7.61
C GLY A 321 -9.08 3.94 7.30
N TYR A 322 -8.58 5.16 7.43
CA TYR A 322 -9.30 6.41 7.20
C TYR A 322 -9.28 6.90 5.75
N TRP A 323 -9.12 6.00 4.77
CA TRP A 323 -9.09 6.37 3.34
C TRP A 323 -10.31 7.21 2.93
N TRP A 324 -11.49 6.86 3.41
CA TRP A 324 -12.75 7.51 3.05
C TRP A 324 -13.10 8.72 3.93
N SER A 325 -12.24 9.11 4.86
CA SER A 325 -12.49 10.24 5.76
C SER A 325 -12.46 11.60 5.03
N PRO A 326 -13.22 12.60 5.50
CA PRO A 326 -13.15 13.97 4.98
C PRO A 326 -11.75 14.57 5.08
N GLU A 327 -11.04 14.28 6.19
CA GLU A 327 -9.69 14.76 6.45
C GLU A 327 -8.70 14.27 5.37
N ARG A 328 -8.70 12.96 5.07
CA ARG A 328 -7.83 12.40 4.03
C ARG A 328 -8.13 13.05 2.67
N ARG A 329 -9.40 13.27 2.34
CA ARG A 329 -9.79 13.93 1.07
C ARG A 329 -9.27 15.36 0.98
N ALA A 330 -9.30 16.12 2.09
CA ALA A 330 -8.78 17.48 2.13
C ALA A 330 -7.26 17.50 1.92
N ILE A 331 -6.51 16.60 2.58
CA ILE A 331 -5.07 16.48 2.39
C ILE A 331 -4.76 16.01 0.96
N GLN A 332 -5.51 15.06 0.41
CA GLN A 332 -5.33 14.62 -0.99
C GLN A 332 -5.50 15.76 -1.98
N ALA A 333 -6.50 16.62 -1.80
CA ALA A 333 -6.72 17.76 -2.67
C ALA A 333 -5.53 18.74 -2.65
N LEU A 334 -4.93 18.95 -1.47
CA LEU A 334 -3.70 19.73 -1.35
C LEU A 334 -2.54 19.06 -2.08
N ILE A 335 -2.35 17.75 -1.87
CA ILE A 335 -1.29 16.98 -2.52
C ILE A 335 -1.47 17.04 -4.04
N ASP A 336 -2.67 16.73 -4.55
CA ASP A 336 -2.96 16.74 -6.00
C ASP A 336 -2.70 18.11 -6.64
N HIS A 337 -3.00 19.18 -5.90
CA HIS A 337 -2.67 20.55 -6.36
C HIS A 337 -1.16 20.73 -6.53
N THR A 338 -0.34 20.21 -5.61
CA THR A 338 1.13 20.33 -5.71
C THR A 338 1.70 19.55 -6.89
N GLN A 339 0.99 18.55 -7.40
CA GLN A 339 1.48 17.66 -8.46
C GLN A 339 1.25 18.19 -9.87
N GLN A 340 0.49 19.27 -10.05
CA GLN A 340 0.17 19.82 -11.38
C GLN A 340 1.41 20.19 -12.20
N THR A 341 2.51 20.54 -11.54
CA THR A 341 3.80 20.89 -12.16
C THR A 341 4.82 19.76 -12.08
N VAL A 342 4.47 18.58 -11.56
CA VAL A 342 5.40 17.45 -11.47
C VAL A 342 5.35 16.65 -12.78
N ASN A 343 6.00 17.20 -13.81
CA ASN A 343 6.09 16.65 -15.16
C ASN A 343 7.55 16.52 -15.57
N GLY A 344 7.89 15.45 -16.26
CA GLY A 344 9.25 15.22 -16.76
C GLY A 344 9.69 13.77 -16.70
N TRP A 345 10.98 13.55 -16.72
CA TRP A 345 11.53 12.20 -16.68
C TRP A 345 12.67 12.05 -15.67
N VAL A 346 12.88 10.81 -15.22
CA VAL A 346 13.95 10.41 -14.30
C VAL A 346 14.64 9.18 -14.84
N ARG A 347 15.97 9.20 -14.95
CA ARG A 347 16.80 8.04 -15.25
C ARG A 347 17.31 7.40 -13.97
N LEU A 348 17.06 6.12 -13.84
CA LEU A 348 17.50 5.30 -12.73
C LEU A 348 18.47 4.23 -13.18
N LYS A 349 19.45 3.94 -12.33
CA LYS A 349 20.31 2.77 -12.40
C LYS A 349 19.87 1.77 -11.32
N LEU A 350 19.44 0.60 -11.73
CA LEU A 350 19.07 -0.52 -10.86
C LEU A 350 20.25 -1.46 -10.70
N TYR A 351 20.65 -1.73 -9.47
CA TYR A 351 21.83 -2.56 -9.22
C TYR A 351 21.85 -3.11 -7.79
N LYS A 352 21.79 -4.44 -7.65
CA LYS A 352 22.02 -5.18 -6.40
C LYS A 352 21.37 -4.52 -5.16
N GLY A 353 20.04 -4.46 -5.15
CA GLY A 353 19.24 -3.88 -4.08
C GLY A 353 19.12 -2.35 -4.10
N ASN A 354 19.82 -1.65 -5.01
CA ASN A 354 19.88 -0.19 -5.03
C ASN A 354 19.11 0.40 -6.21
N VAL A 355 18.44 1.52 -5.93
CA VAL A 355 17.84 2.43 -6.91
C VAL A 355 18.60 3.74 -6.90
N ILE A 356 19.40 3.99 -7.92
CA ILE A 356 20.31 5.13 -8.01
C ILE A 356 19.79 6.08 -9.08
N VAL A 357 19.50 7.33 -8.69
CA VAL A 357 19.14 8.39 -9.64
C VAL A 357 20.38 8.86 -10.39
N THR A 358 20.36 8.78 -11.72
CA THR A 358 21.50 9.17 -12.58
C THR A 358 21.17 10.35 -13.49
N GLY A 359 19.90 10.74 -13.62
CA GLY A 359 19.47 11.91 -14.37
C GLY A 359 18.00 12.24 -14.10
N ARG A 360 17.64 13.50 -14.33
CA ARG A 360 16.25 13.97 -14.29
C ARG A 360 16.15 15.27 -15.05
N ASP A 361 15.02 15.51 -15.69
CA ASP A 361 14.76 16.76 -16.39
C ASP A 361 13.24 17.00 -16.53
N SER A 362 12.89 18.28 -16.61
CA SER A 362 11.54 18.74 -16.96
C SER A 362 11.67 19.92 -17.92
N LYS A 363 11.11 19.79 -19.11
CA LYS A 363 11.20 20.81 -20.15
C LYS A 363 10.40 22.07 -19.83
N THR A 364 9.31 21.93 -19.07
CA THR A 364 8.32 22.99 -18.85
C THR A 364 8.24 23.46 -17.40
N ASP A 365 8.53 22.58 -16.44
CA ASP A 365 8.21 22.81 -15.03
C ASP A 365 9.45 22.83 -14.11
N SER A 366 10.67 22.72 -14.67
CA SER A 366 11.90 22.77 -13.87
C SER A 366 12.10 24.13 -13.22
N LEU A 367 12.26 24.12 -11.90
CA LEU A 367 12.69 25.27 -11.09
C LEU A 367 14.22 25.32 -10.91
N PHE A 368 14.93 24.33 -11.45
CA PHE A 368 16.38 24.31 -11.43
C PHE A 368 16.93 25.18 -12.56
N ASP A 369 17.49 26.33 -12.20
CA ASP A 369 18.13 27.25 -13.15
C ASP A 369 19.65 27.09 -13.06
N PRO A 370 20.30 26.50 -14.07
CA PRO A 370 21.75 26.30 -14.07
C PRO A 370 22.55 27.60 -14.09
N THR A 371 21.94 28.71 -14.55
CA THR A 371 22.62 30.00 -14.56
C THR A 371 22.73 30.66 -13.17
N ILE A 372 21.78 30.31 -12.27
CA ILE A 372 21.77 30.75 -10.87
C ILE A 372 22.47 29.72 -9.97
N ALA A 373 22.32 28.45 -10.26
CA ALA A 373 22.82 27.34 -9.43
C ALA A 373 24.32 27.03 -9.67
N THR A 374 25.00 27.84 -10.47
CA THR A 374 26.45 27.69 -10.74
C THR A 374 27.29 28.34 -9.66
N PHE A 375 28.51 27.84 -9.44
CA PHE A 375 29.54 28.52 -8.63
C PHE A 375 30.32 29.58 -9.43
N GLU A 376 30.14 29.64 -10.74
CA GLU A 376 30.76 30.61 -11.64
C GLU A 376 29.77 31.77 -11.89
N ASP A 377 30.11 32.98 -11.49
CA ASP A 377 29.21 34.15 -11.53
C ASP A 377 29.47 35.01 -12.80
N ASP A 378 29.57 34.37 -13.96
CA ASP A 378 29.82 35.06 -15.22
C ASP A 378 28.61 35.87 -15.74
N ALA A 379 27.40 35.54 -15.29
CA ALA A 379 26.17 36.14 -15.78
C ALA A 379 25.60 37.24 -14.85
N GLY A 380 26.08 37.40 -13.62
CA GLY A 380 25.56 38.37 -12.64
C GLY A 380 24.10 38.09 -12.23
N ALA A 381 23.63 36.83 -12.38
CA ALA A 381 22.26 36.43 -12.07
C ALA A 381 21.96 36.44 -10.57
N TYR A 382 23.00 36.35 -9.72
CA TYR A 382 22.89 36.36 -8.27
C TYR A 382 23.86 37.32 -7.64
N ASN A 383 23.36 38.28 -6.87
CA ASN A 383 24.22 39.23 -6.14
C ASN A 383 24.62 38.65 -4.77
N GLN A 384 25.83 38.13 -4.66
CA GLN A 384 26.34 37.53 -3.42
C GLN A 384 26.36 38.50 -2.21
N LYS A 385 26.38 39.84 -2.44
CA LYS A 385 26.33 40.84 -1.35
C LYS A 385 25.01 40.87 -0.60
N ASP A 386 23.93 40.47 -1.22
CA ASP A 386 22.58 40.44 -0.60
C ASP A 386 22.51 39.42 0.54
N ALA A 387 23.28 38.34 0.45
CA ALA A 387 23.40 37.34 1.49
C ALA A 387 23.87 37.90 2.84
N HIS A 388 24.70 38.96 2.85
CA HIS A 388 25.22 39.58 4.07
C HIS A 388 24.08 40.13 4.95
N GLY A 389 23.15 40.90 4.39
CA GLY A 389 22.01 41.46 5.10
C GLY A 389 21.06 40.35 5.62
N PHE A 390 20.73 39.41 4.77
CA PHE A 390 19.90 38.26 5.12
C PHE A 390 20.50 37.46 6.31
N ILE A 391 21.79 37.13 6.26
CA ILE A 391 22.45 36.36 7.33
C ILE A 391 22.45 37.14 8.64
N ARG A 392 22.73 38.45 8.61
CA ARG A 392 22.77 39.30 9.81
C ARG A 392 21.40 39.35 10.52
N LEU A 393 20.31 39.49 9.76
CA LEU A 393 18.97 39.52 10.32
C LEU A 393 18.60 38.16 10.91
N ASN A 394 18.86 37.06 10.19
CA ASN A 394 18.59 35.71 10.70
C ASN A 394 19.43 35.35 11.93
N ALA A 395 20.68 35.85 12.01
CA ALA A 395 21.55 35.65 13.16
C ALA A 395 21.18 36.48 14.40
N LEU A 396 20.32 37.51 14.27
CA LEU A 396 19.98 38.42 15.36
C LEU A 396 19.47 37.71 16.60
N ARG A 397 18.50 36.80 16.44
CA ARG A 397 17.91 36.00 17.55
C ARG A 397 18.96 35.15 18.26
N MET A 398 19.89 34.55 17.51
CA MET A 398 20.97 33.73 18.08
C MET A 398 21.98 34.57 18.85
N ARG A 399 22.32 35.74 18.34
CA ARG A 399 23.21 36.70 19.02
C ARG A 399 22.59 37.22 20.32
N ILE A 400 21.28 37.54 20.32
CA ILE A 400 20.58 37.97 21.53
C ILE A 400 20.59 36.84 22.57
N ALA A 401 20.28 35.60 22.17
CA ALA A 401 20.28 34.44 23.06
C ALA A 401 21.71 34.16 23.64
N ALA A 402 22.76 34.25 22.82
CA ALA A 402 24.14 34.06 23.24
C ALA A 402 24.56 35.13 24.27
N ASN A 403 24.24 36.41 24.00
CA ASN A 403 24.52 37.49 24.91
C ASN A 403 23.76 37.36 26.25
N ALA A 404 22.52 36.91 26.22
CA ALA A 404 21.75 36.65 27.43
C ALA A 404 22.33 35.47 28.25
N LYS A 405 22.84 34.44 27.59
CA LYS A 405 23.51 33.31 28.25
C LYS A 405 24.84 33.80 28.92
N ALA A 406 25.64 34.60 28.21
CA ALA A 406 26.90 35.13 28.73
C ALA A 406 26.72 36.06 29.97
N LYS A 407 25.56 36.65 30.15
CA LYS A 407 25.24 37.47 31.34
C LYS A 407 24.82 36.63 32.56
N ARG A 408 24.56 35.34 32.38
CA ARG A 408 24.12 34.43 33.47
C ARG A 408 25.24 33.54 33.99
N GLY A 409 26.33 33.45 33.27
CA GLY A 409 27.50 32.67 33.63
C GLY A 409 28.67 33.48 33.99
#